data_34c690efa95d0ae75e3e970d4aa619a6
#
_entry.id   34c690efa95d0ae75e3e970d4aa619a6
#
_cell.length_a   1.000
_cell.length_b   1.000
_cell.length_c   1.000
_cell.angle_alpha   90.00
_cell.angle_beta   90.00
_cell.angle_gamma   90.00
#
_symmetry.space_group_name_H-M   'P 1'
#
loop_
_entity.id
_entity.type
_entity.pdbx_description
1 polymer ?
#
loop_
_entity_poly.entity_id
_entity_poly.type
_entity_poly.pdbx_seq_one_letter_code
_entity_poly.pdbx_strand_id
1 'polypeptide(L)'
;DNNNGLIDPGEGFVDSALVILHYYDPGSMTCFVLDSQYTDVNGLYLFDSLFMGQYLVEIPASNFGPGGALQGYNSSSAGITLDSGPYESAPDPDTNIDGDDNGTFNGNLMFPGSVFSDTITLSDIEPLNEIPDNDLSGSPDENSNLTVDLGFVVEVTIGGNVWFDVNNDGLQPGTETTVAGVTVNLYLDTNVDGVPDGPPVATQLTDGNGDYYFDGLLEGKYIVGGWNP
;
A
#
# COMPACT_ATOMS: atom_id res chain seq x y z
N ASP A 1 -10.12 0.24 4.09
CA ASP A 1 -8.83 0.86 3.78
C ASP A 1 -9.02 1.89 2.67
N ASN A 2 -8.65 3.14 2.91
CA ASN A 2 -8.88 4.26 1.98
C ASN A 2 -7.58 4.75 1.33
N ASN A 3 -6.45 4.08 1.60
CA ASN A 3 -5.12 4.38 1.06
C ASN A 3 -4.69 5.86 1.24
N ASN A 4 -4.99 6.42 2.40
CA ASN A 4 -4.64 7.82 2.69
C ASN A 4 -3.31 7.98 3.45
N GLY A 5 -2.63 6.87 3.74
CA GLY A 5 -1.38 6.83 4.50
C GLY A 5 -1.53 7.14 5.99
N LEU A 6 -2.73 6.98 6.54
CA LEU A 6 -3.02 7.18 7.97
C LEU A 6 -3.77 5.96 8.51
N ILE A 7 -3.55 5.63 9.78
CA ILE A 7 -4.33 4.61 10.48
C ILE A 7 -5.70 5.19 10.86
N ASP A 8 -6.75 4.74 10.19
CA ASP A 8 -8.13 5.17 10.42
C ASP A 8 -8.92 4.17 11.28
N PRO A 9 -9.92 4.63 12.04
CA PRO A 9 -10.79 3.75 12.81
C PRO A 9 -11.50 2.72 11.95
N GLY A 10 -11.22 1.44 12.18
CA GLY A 10 -11.81 0.32 11.44
C GLY A 10 -10.85 -0.37 10.49
N GLU A 11 -9.68 0.15 10.30
CA GLU A 11 -8.59 -0.54 9.60
C GLU A 11 -7.98 -1.65 10.44
N GLY A 12 -7.44 -2.67 9.77
CA GLY A 12 -6.89 -3.85 10.42
C GLY A 12 -5.39 -3.74 10.63
N PHE A 13 -4.88 -4.52 11.57
CA PHE A 13 -3.44 -4.68 11.80
C PHE A 13 -2.93 -5.98 11.18
N VAL A 14 -1.66 -6.00 10.82
CA VAL A 14 -1.02 -7.17 10.20
C VAL A 14 -0.23 -7.96 11.24
N ASP A 15 -0.73 -9.16 11.56
CA ASP A 15 -0.05 -10.13 12.42
C ASP A 15 0.99 -10.92 11.64
N SER A 16 2.09 -11.26 12.30
CA SER A 16 3.13 -12.15 11.77
C SER A 16 3.85 -11.64 10.50
N ALA A 17 3.87 -10.34 10.27
CA ALA A 17 4.73 -9.73 9.28
C ALA A 17 6.18 -9.70 9.79
N LEU A 18 7.12 -10.17 8.96
CA LEU A 18 8.55 -10.06 9.28
C LEU A 18 9.01 -8.61 9.13
N VAL A 19 9.61 -8.07 10.19
CA VAL A 19 10.21 -6.74 10.23
C VAL A 19 11.70 -6.89 10.50
N ILE A 20 12.53 -6.19 9.74
CA ILE A 20 14.01 -6.24 9.86
C ILE A 20 14.52 -4.84 10.16
N LEU A 21 15.34 -4.74 11.20
CA LEU A 21 16.08 -3.52 11.54
C LEU A 21 17.46 -3.55 10.89
N HIS A 22 17.80 -2.47 10.22
CA HIS A 22 19.13 -2.25 9.67
C HIS A 22 19.82 -1.10 10.39
N TYR A 23 21.10 -1.26 10.68
CA TYR A 23 21.99 -0.14 10.97
C TYR A 23 22.46 0.47 9.66
N TYR A 24 22.31 1.78 9.49
CA TYR A 24 22.79 2.52 8.34
C TYR A 24 24.07 3.27 8.66
N ASP A 25 25.13 3.02 7.91
CA ASP A 25 26.38 3.78 8.00
C ASP A 25 26.43 4.84 6.89
N PRO A 26 26.20 6.12 7.21
CA PRO A 26 26.21 7.18 6.23
C PRO A 26 27.60 7.42 5.60
N GLY A 27 28.66 7.01 6.28
CA GLY A 27 30.04 7.16 5.78
C GLY A 27 30.36 6.24 4.61
N SER A 28 29.83 5.02 4.65
CA SER A 28 30.00 4.02 3.58
C SER A 28 28.75 3.87 2.70
N MET A 29 27.61 4.49 3.06
CA MET A 29 26.29 4.30 2.45
C MET A 29 25.90 2.81 2.39
N THR A 30 26.12 2.08 3.46
CA THR A 30 25.80 0.65 3.56
C THR A 30 24.88 0.38 4.71
N CYS A 31 24.01 -0.63 4.54
CA CYS A 31 23.10 -1.13 5.56
C CYS A 31 23.55 -2.50 6.04
N PHE A 32 23.41 -2.76 7.34
CA PHE A 32 23.69 -4.05 7.96
C PHE A 32 22.47 -4.49 8.74
N VAL A 33 22.00 -5.70 8.50
CA VAL A 33 20.94 -6.30 9.34
C VAL A 33 21.43 -6.36 10.79
N LEU A 34 20.67 -5.75 11.67
CA LEU A 34 20.98 -5.71 13.09
C LEU A 34 20.11 -6.70 13.86
N ASP A 35 18.80 -6.68 13.60
CA ASP A 35 17.82 -7.53 14.26
C ASP A 35 16.62 -7.81 13.35
N SER A 36 15.75 -8.74 13.76
CA SER A 36 14.51 -9.02 13.07
C SER A 36 13.48 -9.63 14.01
N GLN A 37 12.21 -9.28 13.81
CA GLN A 37 11.11 -9.85 14.57
C GLN A 37 9.84 -9.93 13.69
N TYR A 38 8.81 -10.54 14.23
CA TYR A 38 7.49 -10.58 13.62
C TYR A 38 6.54 -9.65 14.39
N THR A 39 5.66 -8.98 13.67
CA THR A 39 4.58 -8.21 14.30
C THR A 39 3.67 -9.14 15.13
N ASP A 40 3.10 -8.61 16.19
CA ASP A 40 2.10 -9.29 17.00
C ASP A 40 0.69 -9.17 16.40
N VAL A 41 -0.33 -9.69 17.10
CA VAL A 41 -1.74 -9.65 16.66
C VAL A 41 -2.33 -8.24 16.53
N ASN A 42 -1.65 -7.24 17.08
CA ASN A 42 -2.01 -5.83 16.97
C ASN A 42 -1.12 -5.09 15.95
N GLY A 43 -0.31 -5.80 15.18
CA GLY A 43 0.62 -5.23 14.22
C GLY A 43 1.87 -4.59 14.84
N LEU A 44 2.08 -4.73 16.16
CA LEU A 44 3.17 -4.06 16.86
C LEU A 44 4.49 -4.80 16.72
N TYR A 45 5.55 -4.05 16.59
CA TYR A 45 6.94 -4.50 16.68
C TYR A 45 7.75 -3.48 17.49
N LEU A 46 8.85 -3.92 18.12
CA LEU A 46 9.70 -3.06 18.92
C LEU A 46 11.15 -3.55 18.89
N PHE A 47 12.07 -2.70 18.49
CA PHE A 47 13.51 -2.92 18.62
C PHE A 47 14.04 -2.05 19.75
N ASP A 48 14.39 -2.67 20.87
CA ASP A 48 14.88 -1.99 22.06
C ASP A 48 16.40 -2.04 22.20
N SER A 49 16.93 -1.34 23.20
CA SER A 49 18.35 -1.37 23.57
C SER A 49 19.31 -0.95 22.45
N LEU A 50 18.86 -0.08 21.54
CA LEU A 50 19.66 0.44 20.44
C LEU A 50 20.61 1.54 20.93
N PHE A 51 21.73 1.70 20.24
CA PHE A 51 22.64 2.84 20.44
C PHE A 51 22.20 4.01 19.56
N MET A 52 22.68 5.22 19.91
CA MET A 52 22.56 6.37 19.01
C MET A 52 23.14 6.04 17.64
N GLY A 53 22.44 6.40 16.58
CA GLY A 53 22.83 6.07 15.20
C GLY A 53 21.74 6.27 14.20
N GLN A 54 21.97 5.81 12.98
CA GLN A 54 20.99 5.83 11.90
C GLN A 54 20.54 4.42 11.57
N TYR A 55 19.24 4.28 11.39
CA TYR A 55 18.58 2.99 11.18
C TYR A 55 17.60 3.05 10.02
N LEU A 56 17.22 1.87 9.53
CA LEU A 56 16.14 1.69 8.55
C LEU A 56 15.31 0.48 9.02
N VAL A 57 14.01 0.58 8.87
CA VAL A 57 13.09 -0.54 9.05
C VAL A 57 12.72 -1.08 7.68
N GLU A 58 12.79 -2.40 7.52
CA GLU A 58 12.45 -3.12 6.29
C GLU A 58 11.30 -4.08 6.54
N ILE A 59 10.30 -4.03 5.66
CA ILE A 59 9.37 -5.13 5.42
C ILE A 59 9.85 -5.88 4.19
N PRO A 60 10.50 -7.05 4.35
CA PRO A 60 11.16 -7.73 3.25
C PRO A 60 10.17 -8.33 2.23
N ALA A 61 10.63 -8.46 0.99
CA ALA A 61 9.88 -9.03 -0.13
C ALA A 61 9.23 -10.39 0.17
N SER A 62 9.77 -11.14 1.13
CA SER A 62 9.20 -12.42 1.55
C SER A 62 7.79 -12.31 2.15
N ASN A 63 7.43 -11.16 2.74
CA ASN A 63 6.08 -10.94 3.25
C ASN A 63 5.02 -10.88 2.14
N PHE A 64 5.39 -10.43 0.95
CA PHE A 64 4.48 -10.24 -0.18
C PHE A 64 4.38 -11.47 -1.09
N GLY A 65 5.27 -12.45 -0.90
CA GLY A 65 5.27 -13.70 -1.63
C GLY A 65 4.23 -14.72 -1.14
N PRO A 66 4.13 -15.89 -1.82
CA PRO A 66 3.20 -16.94 -1.43
C PRO A 66 3.40 -17.41 0.02
N GLY A 67 2.37 -17.26 0.85
CA GLY A 67 2.38 -17.62 2.27
C GLY A 67 2.97 -16.56 3.20
N GLY A 68 3.37 -15.40 2.70
CA GLY A 68 3.75 -14.25 3.51
C GLY A 68 2.54 -13.52 4.10
N ALA A 69 2.74 -12.80 5.19
CA ALA A 69 1.68 -12.11 5.91
C ALA A 69 0.99 -11.00 5.08
N LEU A 70 1.71 -10.44 4.10
CA LEU A 70 1.24 -9.38 3.20
C LEU A 70 1.03 -9.89 1.77
N GLN A 71 0.77 -11.19 1.59
CA GLN A 71 0.50 -11.73 0.26
C GLN A 71 -0.74 -11.05 -0.37
N GLY A 72 -0.55 -10.38 -1.51
CA GLY A 72 -1.60 -9.64 -2.22
C GLY A 72 -1.82 -8.22 -1.73
N TYR A 73 -0.96 -7.74 -0.83
CA TYR A 73 -0.93 -6.35 -0.42
C TYR A 73 0.18 -5.59 -1.15
N ASN A 74 0.00 -4.29 -1.27
CA ASN A 74 1.01 -3.33 -1.69
C ASN A 74 1.22 -2.29 -0.59
N SER A 75 2.31 -1.54 -0.65
CA SER A 75 2.53 -0.41 0.25
C SER A 75 1.47 0.66 0.00
N SER A 76 0.99 1.31 1.04
CA SER A 76 0.04 2.42 0.95
C SER A 76 0.67 3.59 0.19
N SER A 77 -0.09 4.28 -0.66
CA SER A 77 0.44 5.32 -1.55
C SER A 77 -0.09 6.73 -1.25
N ALA A 78 -0.70 6.92 -0.09
CA ALA A 78 -1.23 8.22 0.36
C ALA A 78 -2.01 8.97 -0.76
N GLY A 79 -3.03 8.33 -1.33
CA GLY A 79 -3.90 9.00 -2.30
C GLY A 79 -4.73 8.06 -3.18
N ILE A 80 -5.95 8.48 -3.50
CA ILE A 80 -6.81 7.82 -4.45
C ILE A 80 -6.34 8.17 -5.87
N THR A 81 -5.14 7.86 -6.23
CA THR A 81 -4.72 7.94 -7.63
C THR A 81 -4.61 6.52 -8.15
N LEU A 82 -5.45 6.20 -9.11
CA LEU A 82 -5.34 5.02 -9.97
C LEU A 82 -4.06 5.09 -10.83
N ASP A 83 -3.10 5.90 -10.42
CA ASP A 83 -1.84 6.00 -11.12
C ASP A 83 -0.97 4.84 -10.65
N SER A 84 -0.78 3.93 -11.57
CA SER A 84 -0.04 2.70 -11.44
C SER A 84 1.44 2.97 -11.12
N GLY A 85 1.71 3.30 -9.88
CA GLY A 85 3.08 3.44 -9.45
C GLY A 85 3.19 3.54 -7.95
N PRO A 86 4.13 2.82 -7.34
CA PRO A 86 4.47 2.96 -5.95
C PRO A 86 5.27 4.26 -5.75
N TYR A 87 4.60 5.40 -5.84
CA TYR A 87 5.22 6.72 -5.66
C TYR A 87 4.70 7.36 -4.39
N GLU A 88 5.10 6.75 -3.33
CA GLU A 88 5.04 7.36 -2.02
C GLU A 88 6.29 8.21 -1.87
N SER A 89 6.14 9.47 -1.50
CA SER A 89 7.13 10.05 -0.65
C SER A 89 6.63 9.83 0.76
N ALA A 90 6.99 8.71 1.37
CA ALA A 90 6.67 8.45 2.76
C ALA A 90 7.16 9.63 3.62
N PRO A 91 6.39 10.03 4.62
CA PRO A 91 6.83 11.02 5.61
C PRO A 91 8.14 10.59 6.29
N ASP A 92 8.92 11.59 6.68
CA ASP A 92 10.15 11.39 7.44
C ASP A 92 9.82 10.78 8.81
N PRO A 93 10.32 9.59 9.16
CA PRO A 93 10.04 8.93 10.44
C PRO A 93 10.63 9.67 11.66
N ASP A 94 11.51 10.66 11.45
CA ASP A 94 12.00 11.54 12.50
C ASP A 94 11.04 12.73 12.77
N THR A 95 9.88 12.78 12.11
CA THR A 95 8.81 13.75 12.40
C THR A 95 7.79 13.17 13.39
N ASN A 96 7.20 14.01 14.22
CA ASN A 96 6.34 13.61 15.34
C ASN A 96 4.89 13.30 14.93
N ILE A 97 4.67 12.48 13.92
CA ILE A 97 3.32 12.07 13.51
C ILE A 97 3.25 10.56 13.70
N ASP A 98 2.41 10.13 14.63
CA ASP A 98 2.11 8.73 14.90
C ASP A 98 0.93 8.28 14.05
N GLY A 99 0.99 7.06 13.51
CA GLY A 99 -0.07 6.48 12.70
C GLY A 99 -0.10 6.93 11.24
N ASP A 100 0.98 7.55 10.72
CA ASP A 100 1.18 7.79 9.30
C ASP A 100 2.10 6.71 8.69
N ASP A 101 2.02 6.53 7.36
CA ASP A 101 2.82 5.51 6.66
C ASP A 101 4.21 6.04 6.33
N ASN A 102 5.22 5.53 7.01
CA ASN A 102 6.63 5.83 6.75
C ASN A 102 7.28 4.89 5.73
N GLY A 103 6.52 3.97 5.15
CA GLY A 103 7.03 2.93 4.26
C GLY A 103 7.07 3.34 2.79
N THR A 104 8.18 3.18 2.11
CA THR A 104 8.32 3.37 0.66
C THR A 104 8.69 2.06 -0.03
N PHE A 105 7.90 1.67 -1.03
CA PHE A 105 8.17 0.48 -1.83
C PHE A 105 9.40 0.69 -2.72
N ASN A 106 10.31 -0.28 -2.74
CA ASN A 106 11.58 -0.19 -3.47
C ASN A 106 12.42 1.06 -3.13
N GLY A 107 12.21 1.67 -1.99
CA GLY A 107 13.00 2.82 -1.53
C GLY A 107 14.49 2.52 -1.42
N ASN A 108 14.85 1.26 -1.25
CA ASN A 108 16.22 0.80 -1.24
C ASN A 108 16.52 -0.17 -2.40
N LEU A 109 17.29 0.27 -3.39
CA LEU A 109 17.65 -0.53 -4.58
C LEU A 109 18.49 -1.78 -4.29
N MET A 110 19.04 -1.90 -3.07
CA MET A 110 19.78 -3.11 -2.65
C MET A 110 18.86 -4.28 -2.31
N PHE A 111 17.57 -3.99 -2.01
CA PHE A 111 16.58 -4.98 -1.57
C PHE A 111 15.28 -4.82 -2.38
N PRO A 112 15.29 -5.22 -3.67
CA PRO A 112 14.15 -5.03 -4.55
C PRO A 112 12.93 -5.83 -4.06
N GLY A 113 11.76 -5.21 -4.11
CA GLY A 113 10.49 -5.81 -3.68
C GLY A 113 10.22 -5.69 -2.18
N SER A 114 11.08 -5.00 -1.43
CA SER A 114 10.87 -4.67 -0.02
C SER A 114 10.31 -3.26 0.13
N VAL A 115 9.64 -3.00 1.26
CA VAL A 115 9.23 -1.67 1.71
C VAL A 115 10.22 -1.22 2.79
N PHE A 116 10.67 0.03 2.72
CA PHE A 116 11.62 0.61 3.67
C PHE A 116 11.10 1.93 4.22
N SER A 117 11.37 2.17 5.50
CA SER A 117 11.30 3.53 6.04
C SER A 117 12.40 4.41 5.42
N ASP A 118 12.25 5.72 5.49
CA ASP A 118 13.40 6.61 5.37
C ASP A 118 14.33 6.44 6.58
N THR A 119 15.42 7.19 6.64
CA THR A 119 16.42 7.09 7.70
C THR A 119 15.86 7.55 9.04
N ILE A 120 15.88 6.65 10.02
CA ILE A 120 15.53 6.92 11.42
C ILE A 120 16.80 7.34 12.16
N THR A 121 16.79 8.50 12.79
CA THR A 121 17.93 9.01 13.56
C THR A 121 17.67 8.88 15.04
N LEU A 122 18.32 7.96 15.72
CA LEU A 122 18.30 7.90 17.18
C LEU A 122 19.43 8.75 17.75
N SER A 123 19.08 9.74 18.56
CA SER A 123 20.01 10.68 19.20
C SER A 123 19.58 10.94 20.65
N ASP A 124 20.12 11.99 21.31
CA ASP A 124 19.69 12.41 22.65
C ASP A 124 18.40 13.26 22.59
N ILE A 125 17.88 13.54 21.40
CA ILE A 125 16.71 14.38 21.18
C ILE A 125 15.85 13.67 20.15
N GLU A 126 14.94 12.84 20.65
CA GLU A 126 13.97 12.10 19.86
C GLU A 126 12.70 12.93 19.59
N PRO A 127 11.81 12.48 18.72
CA PRO A 127 10.50 13.09 18.58
C PRO A 127 9.82 13.25 19.94
N LEU A 128 9.47 14.48 20.33
CA LEU A 128 8.97 14.78 21.69
C LEU A 128 7.43 14.77 21.79
N ASN A 129 6.71 14.40 20.72
CA ASN A 129 5.26 14.51 20.68
C ASN A 129 4.60 13.25 20.08
N GLU A 130 5.17 12.10 20.35
CA GLU A 130 4.54 10.82 20.02
C GLU A 130 3.18 10.72 20.73
N ILE A 131 2.09 10.62 19.98
CA ILE A 131 0.74 10.52 20.53
C ILE A 131 0.04 9.29 19.95
N PRO A 132 -0.35 8.34 20.78
CA PRO A 132 -0.19 8.32 22.23
C PRO A 132 1.25 7.98 22.63
N ASP A 133 1.76 8.68 23.64
CA ASP A 133 2.95 8.30 24.39
C ASP A 133 2.72 6.88 24.97
N ASN A 134 2.82 5.90 24.10
CA ASN A 134 2.77 4.49 24.44
C ASN A 134 4.18 3.98 24.71
N ASP A 135 4.97 4.76 25.46
CA ASP A 135 6.23 4.28 25.97
C ASP A 135 6.05 2.90 26.62
N LEU A 136 6.16 1.86 25.81
CA LEU A 136 6.10 0.47 26.27
C LEU A 136 7.26 0.13 27.20
N SER A 137 8.27 1.00 27.28
CA SER A 137 9.46 0.78 28.11
C SER A 137 9.42 1.46 29.45
N GLY A 138 8.50 2.44 29.68
CA GLY A 138 8.48 3.28 30.87
C GLY A 138 9.72 4.15 30.99
N SER A 139 10.44 4.38 29.90
CA SER A 139 11.55 5.32 29.78
C SER A 139 11.04 6.70 29.39
N PRO A 140 11.80 7.77 29.66
CA PRO A 140 11.45 9.06 29.11
C PRO A 140 11.40 9.01 27.59
N ASP A 141 10.42 9.66 27.01
CA ASP A 141 10.16 9.89 25.61
C ASP A 141 11.39 10.31 24.76
N GLU A 142 12.37 10.86 25.42
CA GLU A 142 13.61 11.39 24.83
C GLU A 142 14.57 10.33 24.26
N ASN A 143 14.25 9.03 24.38
CA ASN A 143 15.13 7.91 23.96
C ASN A 143 14.44 6.88 23.07
N SER A 144 13.25 7.16 22.56
CA SER A 144 12.49 6.27 21.69
C SER A 144 11.94 7.01 20.48
N ASN A 145 11.84 6.32 19.36
CA ASN A 145 11.04 6.72 18.22
C ASN A 145 10.03 5.59 17.99
N LEU A 146 8.78 5.83 18.33
CA LEU A 146 7.67 4.89 18.23
C LEU A 146 6.69 5.26 17.09
N THR A 147 7.05 6.22 16.26
CA THR A 147 6.22 6.72 15.15
C THR A 147 6.55 6.08 13.80
N VAL A 148 7.27 4.97 13.78
CA VAL A 148 7.68 4.31 12.52
C VAL A 148 6.63 3.29 12.14
N ASP A 149 5.59 3.73 11.47
CA ASP A 149 4.48 2.90 11.00
C ASP A 149 4.60 2.59 9.51
N LEU A 150 4.03 1.46 9.08
CA LEU A 150 4.07 1.02 7.68
C LEU A 150 2.68 0.54 7.25
N GLY A 151 2.07 1.28 6.32
CA GLY A 151 0.74 1.04 5.80
C GLY A 151 0.73 0.13 4.58
N PHE A 152 -0.30 -0.72 4.48
CA PHE A 152 -0.47 -1.63 3.35
C PHE A 152 -1.91 -1.66 2.87
N VAL A 153 -2.09 -1.78 1.57
CA VAL A 153 -3.39 -1.76 0.90
C VAL A 153 -3.56 -2.98 0.01
N VAL A 154 -4.80 -3.48 -0.10
CA VAL A 154 -5.16 -4.53 -1.07
C VAL A 154 -5.61 -3.87 -2.35
N GLU A 155 -5.00 -4.24 -3.46
CA GLU A 155 -5.46 -3.86 -4.78
C GLU A 155 -6.35 -4.94 -5.38
N VAL A 156 -7.41 -4.51 -6.06
CA VAL A 156 -8.34 -5.38 -6.76
C VAL A 156 -8.40 -5.03 -8.25
N THR A 157 -8.87 -5.97 -9.06
CA THR A 157 -9.01 -5.80 -10.50
C THR A 157 -10.45 -5.99 -10.92
N ILE A 158 -10.95 -5.14 -11.79
CA ILE A 158 -12.23 -5.28 -12.46
C ILE A 158 -11.96 -5.42 -13.96
N GLY A 159 -12.52 -6.47 -14.59
CA GLY A 159 -12.37 -6.66 -16.02
C GLY A 159 -13.50 -7.46 -16.64
N GLY A 160 -13.52 -7.52 -17.95
CA GLY A 160 -14.53 -8.24 -18.71
C GLY A 160 -14.27 -8.18 -20.20
N ASN A 161 -15.26 -8.61 -20.98
CA ASN A 161 -15.19 -8.66 -22.41
C ASN A 161 -16.41 -7.95 -23.04
N VAL A 162 -16.21 -7.32 -24.19
CA VAL A 162 -17.27 -6.70 -25.01
C VAL A 162 -17.44 -7.52 -26.27
N TRP A 163 -18.69 -7.93 -26.57
CA TRP A 163 -19.02 -8.75 -27.72
C TRP A 163 -20.32 -8.34 -28.37
N PHE A 164 -20.57 -8.82 -29.59
CA PHE A 164 -21.86 -8.72 -30.27
C PHE A 164 -22.72 -9.91 -29.84
N ASP A 165 -23.76 -9.65 -29.07
CA ASP A 165 -24.80 -10.62 -28.73
C ASP A 165 -25.76 -10.73 -29.93
N VAL A 166 -25.46 -11.65 -30.85
CA VAL A 166 -26.18 -11.77 -32.13
C VAL A 166 -27.56 -12.41 -31.97
N ASN A 167 -27.70 -13.29 -30.98
CA ASN A 167 -28.94 -14.01 -30.70
C ASN A 167 -29.75 -13.38 -29.56
N ASN A 168 -29.22 -12.37 -28.88
CA ASN A 168 -29.82 -11.62 -27.76
C ASN A 168 -30.21 -12.53 -26.61
N ASP A 169 -29.31 -13.45 -26.23
CA ASP A 169 -29.48 -14.36 -25.07
C ASP A 169 -28.73 -13.88 -23.82
N GLY A 170 -27.90 -12.83 -23.94
CA GLY A 170 -27.09 -12.29 -22.85
C GLY A 170 -25.88 -13.15 -22.44
N LEU A 171 -25.57 -14.15 -23.26
CA LEU A 171 -24.42 -15.06 -23.01
C LEU A 171 -23.42 -14.89 -24.14
N GLN A 172 -22.13 -15.05 -23.82
CA GLN A 172 -21.04 -15.09 -24.81
C GLN A 172 -20.62 -16.54 -25.08
N PRO A 173 -21.27 -17.28 -25.94
CA PRO A 173 -20.73 -18.53 -26.44
C PRO A 173 -19.54 -18.24 -27.34
N GLY A 174 -18.53 -19.12 -27.38
CA GLY A 174 -17.29 -18.93 -28.16
C GLY A 174 -17.46 -18.78 -29.69
N THR A 175 -18.69 -18.60 -30.18
CA THR A 175 -19.06 -18.37 -31.59
C THR A 175 -19.41 -16.92 -31.86
N GLU A 176 -19.56 -16.07 -30.83
CA GLU A 176 -19.87 -14.66 -31.01
C GLU A 176 -18.58 -13.82 -31.13
N THR A 177 -18.71 -12.73 -31.85
CA THR A 177 -17.57 -11.88 -32.20
C THR A 177 -17.34 -10.85 -31.12
N THR A 178 -16.13 -10.81 -30.60
CA THR A 178 -15.68 -9.79 -29.66
C THR A 178 -15.42 -8.46 -30.35
N VAL A 179 -15.49 -7.36 -29.61
CA VAL A 179 -15.41 -6.00 -30.16
C VAL A 179 -14.19 -5.26 -29.58
N ALA A 180 -13.22 -5.01 -30.46
CA ALA A 180 -12.04 -4.22 -30.11
C ALA A 180 -12.29 -2.72 -30.24
N GLY A 181 -11.55 -1.89 -29.48
CA GLY A 181 -11.56 -0.44 -29.59
C GLY A 181 -12.80 0.24 -28.98
N VAL A 182 -13.58 -0.47 -28.18
CA VAL A 182 -14.70 0.12 -27.43
C VAL A 182 -14.15 0.87 -26.23
N THR A 183 -14.57 2.12 -26.04
CA THR A 183 -14.23 2.88 -24.85
C THR A 183 -15.03 2.36 -23.65
N VAL A 184 -14.33 1.91 -22.63
CA VAL A 184 -14.89 1.48 -21.34
C VAL A 184 -14.42 2.43 -20.27
N ASN A 185 -15.35 2.95 -19.47
CA ASN A 185 -15.09 3.87 -18.37
C ASN A 185 -15.38 3.20 -17.04
N LEU A 186 -14.55 3.52 -16.04
CA LEU A 186 -14.75 3.14 -14.66
C LEU A 186 -15.14 4.38 -13.86
N TYR A 187 -16.14 4.24 -12.99
CA TYR A 187 -16.64 5.30 -12.12
C TYR A 187 -16.71 4.82 -10.68
N LEU A 188 -16.58 5.74 -9.72
CA LEU A 188 -16.89 5.48 -8.32
C LEU A 188 -18.41 5.56 -8.09
N ASP A 189 -18.88 4.74 -7.14
CA ASP A 189 -20.24 4.75 -6.58
C ASP A 189 -20.14 4.69 -5.05
N THR A 190 -19.71 5.79 -4.45
CA THR A 190 -19.40 5.87 -3.01
C THR A 190 -20.64 5.86 -2.14
N ASN A 191 -21.79 6.33 -2.68
CA ASN A 191 -23.07 6.36 -1.99
C ASN A 191 -23.92 5.10 -2.23
N VAL A 192 -23.47 4.19 -3.12
CA VAL A 192 -24.09 2.89 -3.43
C VAL A 192 -25.53 3.03 -3.97
N ASP A 193 -25.77 4.04 -4.78
CA ASP A 193 -27.08 4.27 -5.39
C ASP A 193 -27.20 3.73 -6.85
N GLY A 194 -26.09 3.21 -7.39
CA GLY A 194 -26.01 2.69 -8.76
C GLY A 194 -25.84 3.77 -9.82
N VAL A 195 -25.49 4.99 -9.42
CA VAL A 195 -25.23 6.13 -10.31
C VAL A 195 -23.77 6.60 -10.11
N PRO A 196 -23.02 6.91 -11.18
CA PRO A 196 -21.68 7.45 -11.05
C PRO A 196 -21.61 8.75 -10.25
N ASP A 197 -20.72 8.81 -9.24
CA ASP A 197 -20.53 9.98 -8.38
C ASP A 197 -19.62 11.07 -8.97
N GLY A 198 -19.33 11.01 -10.26
CA GLY A 198 -18.48 12.00 -10.89
C GLY A 198 -18.01 11.59 -12.30
N PRO A 199 -16.94 12.22 -12.81
CA PRO A 199 -16.31 11.79 -14.05
C PRO A 199 -15.70 10.40 -13.90
N PRO A 200 -15.37 9.71 -15.03
CA PRO A 200 -14.65 8.44 -14.97
C PRO A 200 -13.33 8.60 -14.22
N VAL A 201 -13.05 7.67 -13.31
CA VAL A 201 -11.76 7.59 -12.62
C VAL A 201 -10.70 6.85 -13.46
N ALA A 202 -11.15 6.00 -14.39
CA ALA A 202 -10.27 5.39 -15.38
C ALA A 202 -11.04 5.15 -16.70
N THR A 203 -10.29 5.07 -17.79
CA THR A 203 -10.83 4.80 -19.14
C THR A 203 -9.87 3.87 -19.87
N GLN A 204 -10.41 2.81 -20.47
CA GLN A 204 -9.67 1.88 -21.33
C GLN A 204 -10.37 1.65 -22.67
N LEU A 205 -9.61 1.20 -23.66
CA LEU A 205 -10.14 0.63 -24.90
C LEU A 205 -10.06 -0.88 -24.83
N THR A 206 -11.11 -1.57 -25.28
CA THR A 206 -11.02 -3.02 -25.44
C THR A 206 -9.91 -3.41 -26.42
N ASP A 207 -9.20 -4.47 -26.10
CA ASP A 207 -8.13 -5.02 -26.94
C ASP A 207 -8.65 -5.77 -28.18
N GLY A 208 -7.75 -6.45 -28.92
CA GLY A 208 -8.10 -7.23 -30.12
C GLY A 208 -9.04 -8.42 -29.84
N ASN A 209 -9.15 -8.85 -28.60
CA ASN A 209 -10.08 -9.91 -28.16
C ASN A 209 -11.37 -9.35 -27.53
N GLY A 210 -11.52 -8.03 -27.50
CA GLY A 210 -12.62 -7.37 -26.82
C GLY A 210 -12.47 -7.27 -25.29
N ASP A 211 -11.30 -7.62 -24.74
CA ASP A 211 -11.05 -7.61 -23.32
C ASP A 211 -10.67 -6.21 -22.82
N TYR A 212 -11.10 -5.89 -21.61
CA TYR A 212 -10.66 -4.73 -20.84
C TYR A 212 -10.43 -5.13 -19.39
N TYR A 213 -9.55 -4.42 -18.70
CA TYR A 213 -9.35 -4.56 -17.26
C TYR A 213 -8.84 -3.25 -16.65
N PHE A 214 -9.24 -3.02 -15.42
CA PHE A 214 -8.75 -1.95 -14.54
C PHE A 214 -8.12 -2.63 -13.34
N ASP A 215 -6.84 -2.51 -13.21
CA ASP A 215 -6.02 -3.00 -12.07
C ASP A 215 -5.65 -1.86 -11.13
N GLY A 216 -5.00 -2.18 -10.03
CA GLY A 216 -4.59 -1.19 -9.04
C GLY A 216 -5.77 -0.48 -8.35
N LEU A 217 -6.94 -1.10 -8.31
CA LEU A 217 -8.11 -0.49 -7.69
C LEU A 217 -8.14 -0.79 -6.20
N LEU A 218 -8.53 0.21 -5.43
CA LEU A 218 -8.79 0.04 -4.00
C LEU A 218 -10.11 -0.70 -3.77
N GLU A 219 -10.29 -1.23 -2.57
CA GLU A 219 -11.58 -1.75 -2.15
C GLU A 219 -12.65 -0.65 -2.23
N GLY A 220 -13.78 -0.95 -2.88
CA GLY A 220 -14.82 0.06 -3.09
C GLY A 220 -15.97 -0.42 -3.97
N LYS A 221 -16.87 0.49 -4.25
CA LYS A 221 -17.97 0.29 -5.19
C LYS A 221 -17.70 1.03 -6.50
N TYR A 222 -17.82 0.32 -7.58
CA TYR A 222 -17.50 0.84 -8.91
C TYR A 222 -18.62 0.55 -9.90
N ILE A 223 -18.77 1.42 -10.86
CA ILE A 223 -19.65 1.24 -12.02
C ILE A 223 -18.79 1.20 -13.28
N VAL A 224 -18.95 0.14 -14.06
CA VAL A 224 -18.35 0.03 -15.38
C VAL A 224 -19.37 0.49 -16.41
N GLY A 225 -19.02 1.45 -17.24
CA GLY A 225 -19.86 1.99 -18.30
C GLY A 225 -19.17 1.97 -19.66
N GLY A 226 -19.84 1.44 -20.69
CA GLY A 226 -19.47 1.63 -22.08
C GLY A 226 -20.29 2.77 -22.69
N TRP A 227 -19.67 3.60 -23.53
CA TRP A 227 -20.42 4.58 -24.28
C TRP A 227 -21.03 3.91 -25.52
N ASN A 228 -22.35 3.93 -25.62
CA ASN A 228 -23.03 3.53 -26.83
C ASN A 228 -23.35 4.82 -27.64
N PRO A 229 -22.67 5.07 -28.76
CA PRO A 229 -22.87 6.26 -29.58
C PRO A 229 -24.25 6.32 -30.25
#